data_d7b1b20e7fdfb44947690642476e7098
#
_entry.id   d7b1b20e7fdfb44947690642476e7098
#
_cell.length_a   1.000
_cell.length_b   1.000
_cell.length_c   1.000
_cell.angle_alpha   90.00
_cell.angle_beta   90.00
_cell.angle_gamma   90.00
#
_symmetry.space_group_name_H-M   'P 1'
#
loop_
_entity.id
_entity.type
_entity.pdbx_description
1 polymer ?
#
loop_
_entity_poly.entity_id
_entity_poly.type
_entity_poly.pdbx_seq_one_letter_code
_entity_poly.pdbx_strand_id
1 'polypeptide(L)' 'MIAKAEQEAVRAALADLPEHYREIVVLREFEDMSYQEIAEVTQLPIGTVMSRLSRARRALREALIGEW' A
#
# COMPACT_ATOMS: atom_id res chain seq x y z
N MET A 1 -12.61 13.42 1.83
CA MET A 1 -12.27 13.32 0.40
C MET A 1 -10.87 13.89 0.15
N ILE A 2 -10.05 13.18 -0.59
CA ILE A 2 -8.67 13.60 -0.86
C ILE A 2 -8.65 14.57 -2.04
N ALA A 3 -7.94 15.68 -1.92
CA ALA A 3 -7.79 16.63 -3.00
C ALA A 3 -7.03 15.99 -4.17
N LYS A 4 -7.25 16.50 -5.38
CA LYS A 4 -6.62 15.96 -6.58
C LYS A 4 -5.10 15.95 -6.48
N ALA A 5 -4.51 17.03 -5.98
CA ALA A 5 -3.06 17.13 -5.81
C ALA A 5 -2.54 16.07 -4.83
N GLU A 6 -3.31 15.78 -3.77
CA GLU A 6 -2.93 14.74 -2.81
C GLU A 6 -3.03 13.37 -3.44
N GLN A 7 -4.04 13.13 -4.29
CA GLN A 7 -4.17 11.86 -5.00
C GLN A 7 -2.99 11.63 -5.92
N GLU A 8 -2.55 12.66 -6.61
CA GLU A 8 -1.39 12.54 -7.51
C GLU A 8 -0.10 12.28 -6.73
N ALA A 9 0.06 12.92 -5.56
CA ALA A 9 1.20 12.67 -4.70
C ALA A 9 1.23 11.23 -4.20
N VAL A 10 0.07 10.71 -3.82
CA VAL A 10 -0.03 9.31 -3.38
C VAL A 10 0.30 8.36 -4.52
N ARG A 11 -0.21 8.62 -5.72
CA ARG A 11 0.08 7.78 -6.88
C ARG A 11 1.57 7.77 -7.20
N ALA A 12 2.21 8.95 -7.14
CA ALA A 12 3.64 9.04 -7.39
C ALA A 12 4.44 8.27 -6.36
N ALA A 13 4.06 8.39 -5.09
CA ALA A 13 4.72 7.67 -4.01
C ALA A 13 4.54 6.16 -4.17
N LEU A 14 3.35 5.72 -4.56
CA LEU A 14 3.08 4.31 -4.81
C LEU A 14 3.95 3.78 -5.95
N ALA A 15 4.13 4.58 -6.99
CA ALA A 15 4.94 4.17 -8.13
C ALA A 15 6.40 3.94 -7.74
N ASP A 16 6.87 4.62 -6.70
CA ASP A 16 8.23 4.48 -6.21
C ASP A 16 8.41 3.30 -5.26
N LEU A 17 7.33 2.70 -4.79
CA LEU A 17 7.42 1.56 -3.88
C LEU A 17 7.86 0.31 -4.63
N PRO A 18 8.57 -0.61 -3.94
CA PRO A 18 8.78 -1.94 -4.50
C PRO A 18 7.44 -2.58 -4.87
N GLU A 19 7.46 -3.39 -5.92
CA GLU A 19 6.23 -3.98 -6.45
C GLU A 19 5.41 -4.71 -5.40
N HIS A 20 6.05 -5.51 -4.55
CA HIS A 20 5.32 -6.29 -3.54
C HIS A 20 4.67 -5.41 -2.48
N TYR A 21 5.20 -4.22 -2.21
CA TYR A 21 4.58 -3.27 -1.30
C TYR A 21 3.44 -2.54 -1.99
N ARG A 22 3.66 -2.10 -3.21
CA ARG A 22 2.63 -1.41 -3.98
C ARG A 22 1.39 -2.29 -4.15
N GLU A 23 1.59 -3.54 -4.52
CA GLU A 23 0.51 -4.48 -4.72
C GLU A 23 -0.36 -4.63 -3.47
N ILE A 24 0.26 -4.82 -2.32
CA ILE A 24 -0.51 -5.08 -1.10
C ILE A 24 -1.26 -3.83 -0.62
N VAL A 25 -0.67 -2.65 -0.83
CA VAL A 25 -1.35 -1.40 -0.50
C VAL A 25 -2.56 -1.19 -1.41
N VAL A 26 -2.39 -1.45 -2.71
CA VAL A 26 -3.49 -1.30 -3.66
C VAL A 26 -4.65 -2.24 -3.30
N LEU A 27 -4.34 -3.48 -2.99
CA LEU A 27 -5.38 -4.44 -2.63
C LEU A 27 -6.15 -4.03 -1.38
N ARG A 28 -5.45 -3.50 -0.38
CA ARG A 28 -6.09 -3.11 0.87
C ARG A 28 -6.78 -1.75 0.78
N GLU A 29 -6.12 -0.75 0.25
CA GLU A 29 -6.60 0.63 0.33
C GLU A 29 -7.50 1.03 -0.85
N PHE A 30 -7.26 0.46 -2.02
CA PHE A 30 -8.03 0.82 -3.21
C PHE A 30 -9.06 -0.24 -3.58
N GLU A 31 -8.75 -1.51 -3.39
CA GLU A 31 -9.69 -2.59 -3.67
C GLU A 31 -10.50 -2.98 -2.45
N ASP A 32 -10.19 -2.40 -1.31
CA ASP A 32 -10.93 -2.58 -0.07
C ASP A 32 -11.06 -4.04 0.37
N MET A 33 -10.03 -4.83 0.10
CA MET A 33 -10.03 -6.25 0.45
C MET A 33 -9.69 -6.46 1.93
N SER A 34 -10.28 -7.47 2.52
CA SER A 34 -9.90 -7.89 3.87
C SER A 34 -8.51 -8.53 3.86
N TYR A 35 -7.89 -8.60 5.03
CA TYR A 35 -6.58 -9.25 5.15
C TYR A 35 -6.66 -10.70 4.68
N GLN A 36 -7.75 -11.40 5.01
CA GLN A 36 -7.92 -12.78 4.61
C GLN A 36 -8.06 -12.91 3.09
N GLU A 37 -8.81 -12.01 2.48
CA GLU A 37 -8.93 -11.99 1.01
C GLU A 37 -7.58 -11.73 0.36
N ILE A 38 -6.81 -10.81 0.91
CA ILE A 38 -5.47 -10.52 0.38
C ILE A 38 -4.58 -11.75 0.51
N ALA A 39 -4.65 -12.44 1.66
CA ALA A 39 -3.88 -13.66 1.86
C ALA A 39 -4.22 -14.72 0.81
N GLU A 40 -5.50 -14.86 0.49
CA GLU A 40 -5.94 -15.81 -0.52
C GLU A 40 -5.46 -15.44 -1.92
N VAL A 41 -5.61 -14.16 -2.28
CA VAL A 41 -5.22 -13.69 -3.62
C VAL A 41 -3.71 -13.77 -3.81
N THR A 42 -2.94 -13.40 -2.80
CA THR A 42 -1.48 -13.35 -2.90
C THR A 42 -0.82 -14.69 -2.56
N GLN A 43 -1.58 -15.64 -2.03
CA GLN A 43 -1.05 -16.93 -1.58
C GLN A 43 -0.01 -16.78 -0.49
N LEU A 44 -0.20 -15.78 0.38
CA LEU A 44 0.68 -15.52 1.52
C LEU A 44 -0.03 -15.84 2.82
N PRO A 45 0.70 -16.27 3.85
CA PRO A 45 0.11 -16.37 5.19
C PRO A 45 -0.42 -15.02 5.65
N ILE A 46 -1.52 -15.03 6.40
CA ILE A 46 -2.14 -13.77 6.84
C ILE A 46 -1.20 -12.93 7.69
N GLY A 47 -0.36 -13.55 8.50
CA GLY A 47 0.65 -12.82 9.28
C GLY A 47 1.63 -12.09 8.40
N THR A 48 2.00 -12.69 7.27
CA THR A 48 2.89 -12.05 6.29
C THR A 48 2.19 -10.89 5.62
N VAL A 49 0.89 -11.03 5.31
CA VAL A 49 0.11 -9.93 4.75
C VAL A 49 0.11 -8.74 5.70
N MET A 50 -0.14 -8.99 6.98
CA MET A 50 -0.20 -7.94 7.98
C MET A 50 1.15 -7.23 8.15
N SER A 51 2.23 -7.99 8.27
CA SER A 51 3.56 -7.39 8.43
C SER A 51 4.01 -6.65 7.17
N ARG A 52 3.74 -7.22 6.01
CA ARG A 52 4.09 -6.57 4.75
C ARG A 52 3.30 -5.28 4.55
N LEU A 53 2.01 -5.30 4.88
CA LEU A 53 1.18 -4.12 4.77
C LEU A 53 1.67 -3.01 5.71
N SER A 54 2.06 -3.37 6.93
CA SER A 54 2.61 -2.42 7.89
C SER A 54 3.88 -1.76 7.33
N ARG A 55 4.77 -2.55 6.76
CA ARG A 55 6.01 -2.04 6.16
C ARG A 55 5.73 -1.20 4.93
N ALA A 56 4.77 -1.62 4.12
CA ALA A 56 4.40 -0.89 2.91
C ALA A 56 3.80 0.47 3.25
N ARG A 57 2.95 0.53 4.27
CA ARG A 57 2.38 1.81 4.72
C ARG A 57 3.45 2.75 5.23
N ARG A 58 4.42 2.19 5.96
CA ARG A 58 5.52 2.98 6.47
C ARG A 58 6.36 3.54 5.33
N ALA A 59 6.69 2.70 4.35
CA ALA A 59 7.46 3.13 3.18
C ALA A 59 6.71 4.21 2.40
N LEU A 60 5.40 4.04 2.25
CA LEU A 60 4.57 5.02 1.55
C LEU A 60 4.57 6.35 2.29
N ARG A 61 4.43 6.30 3.61
CA ARG A 61 4.44 7.52 4.44
C ARG A 61 5.78 8.24 4.32
N GLU A 62 6.87 7.50 4.36
CA GLU A 62 8.20 8.10 4.24
C GLU A 62 8.39 8.73 2.87
N ALA A 63 7.88 8.11 1.83
CA ALA A 63 7.95 8.66 0.48
C ALA A 63 7.16 9.97 0.37
N LEU A 64 5.99 10.02 1.00
CA LEU A 64 5.16 11.23 1.00
C LEU A 64 5.80 12.36 1.80
N ILE A 65 6.31 12.04 2.99
CA ILE A 65 6.94 13.04 3.86
C ILE A 65 8.27 13.50 3.27
N GLY A 66 9.00 12.60 2.65
CA GLY A 66 10.28 12.93 2.04
C GLY A 66 10.21 13.96 0.94
N GLU A 67 9.01 14.18 0.40
CA GLU A 67 8.77 15.18 -0.63
C GLU A 67 8.70 16.59 -0.06
N TRP A 68 8.55 16.73 1.25
CA TRP A 68 8.41 18.00 1.91
C TRP A 68 9.77 18.50 2.40
#